data_e58f719582681abd372661bc9efbd970
#
_entry.id   e58f719582681abd372661bc9efbd970
#
_cell.length_a   1.000
_cell.length_b   1.000
_cell.length_c   1.000
_cell.angle_alpha   90.00
_cell.angle_beta   90.00
_cell.angle_gamma   90.00
#
_symmetry.space_group_name_H-M   'P 1'
#
loop_
_entity.id
_entity.type
_entity.pdbx_description
1 polymer ?
#
loop_
_entity_poly.entity_id
_entity_poly.type
_entity_poly.pdbx_seq_one_letter_code
_entity_poly.pdbx_strand_id
1 'polypeptide(L)'
;MSLGHHAAGGVLLVGGLAQRLQISAAVGAFVVGLALSGTAQERASGLIEPLRDLFAALFFLFFAFQIPTEDLPAALLPAAALLVVSGLAKVATGWVVAGRAGAATRGRLRAGTVLVARGEFSIVIASLGVGLADGSDLGTLAAAYVLLSAIVGPLAAKHADRFAAWVPAGAVR
;
A
#
# COMPACT_ATOMS: atom_id res chain seq x y z
N MET A 1 20.16 -7.96 -27.77
CA MET A 1 19.63 -6.60 -27.48
C MET A 1 18.18 -6.37 -27.92
N SER A 2 17.59 -7.18 -28.78
CA SER A 2 16.23 -6.94 -29.33
C SER A 2 15.05 -7.26 -28.40
N LEU A 3 15.16 -8.25 -27.52
CA LEU A 3 14.04 -8.69 -26.66
C LEU A 3 13.56 -7.64 -25.63
N GLY A 4 14.47 -6.82 -25.09
CA GLY A 4 14.10 -5.76 -24.15
C GLY A 4 13.29 -4.63 -24.82
N HIS A 5 13.57 -4.34 -26.07
CA HIS A 5 12.86 -3.32 -26.85
C HIS A 5 11.43 -3.80 -27.22
N HIS A 6 11.25 -5.09 -27.48
CA HIS A 6 9.94 -5.67 -27.78
C HIS A 6 9.05 -5.73 -26.53
N ALA A 7 9.61 -6.05 -25.35
CA ALA A 7 8.89 -6.02 -24.09
C ALA A 7 8.46 -4.60 -23.70
N ALA A 8 9.37 -3.62 -23.80
CA ALA A 8 9.05 -2.21 -23.54
C ALA A 8 8.03 -1.66 -24.56
N GLY A 9 8.17 -1.98 -25.83
CA GLY A 9 7.21 -1.63 -26.87
C GLY A 9 5.83 -2.24 -26.63
N GLY A 10 5.77 -3.50 -26.19
CA GLY A 10 4.51 -4.17 -25.82
C GLY A 10 3.80 -3.48 -24.66
N VAL A 11 4.52 -3.12 -23.60
CA VAL A 11 3.96 -2.39 -22.44
C VAL A 11 3.42 -1.02 -22.85
N LEU A 12 4.15 -0.28 -23.68
CA LEU A 12 3.71 1.04 -24.16
C LEU A 12 2.49 0.94 -25.08
N LEU A 13 2.44 -0.06 -25.98
CA LEU A 13 1.30 -0.28 -26.85
C LEU A 13 0.04 -0.69 -26.07
N VAL A 14 0.18 -1.62 -25.13
CA VAL A 14 -0.95 -2.08 -24.30
C VAL A 14 -1.40 -0.97 -23.36
N GLY A 15 -0.48 -0.20 -22.77
CA GLY A 15 -0.81 0.97 -21.96
C GLY A 15 -1.56 2.05 -22.74
N GLY A 16 -1.13 2.35 -23.97
CA GLY A 16 -1.78 3.31 -24.85
C GLY A 16 -3.17 2.85 -25.32
N LEU A 17 -3.33 1.57 -25.64
CA LEU A 17 -4.62 0.96 -25.96
C LEU A 17 -5.56 0.93 -24.75
N ALA A 18 -5.04 0.61 -23.57
CA ALA A 18 -5.81 0.61 -22.34
C ALA A 18 -6.36 2.00 -22.00
N GLN A 19 -5.59 3.07 -22.23
CA GLN A 19 -6.08 4.45 -22.07
C GLN A 19 -7.21 4.80 -23.05
N ARG A 20 -7.12 4.35 -24.32
CA ARG A 20 -8.20 4.54 -25.29
C ARG A 20 -9.48 3.80 -24.94
N LEU A 21 -9.36 2.68 -24.25
CA LEU A 21 -10.48 1.86 -23.78
C LEU A 21 -10.96 2.25 -22.37
N GLN A 22 -10.47 3.35 -21.80
CA GLN A 22 -10.74 3.79 -20.42
C GLN A 22 -10.33 2.75 -19.35
N ILE A 23 -9.43 1.84 -19.69
CA ILE A 23 -8.83 0.90 -18.75
C ILE A 23 -7.54 1.52 -18.22
N SER A 24 -7.33 1.44 -16.90
CA SER A 24 -6.10 1.94 -16.28
C SER A 24 -4.85 1.33 -16.93
N ALA A 25 -3.90 2.18 -17.35
CA ALA A 25 -2.62 1.75 -17.90
C ALA A 25 -1.85 0.82 -16.93
N ALA A 26 -2.04 1.01 -15.61
CA ALA A 26 -1.48 0.15 -14.58
C ALA A 26 -2.04 -1.27 -14.64
N VAL A 27 -3.35 -1.43 -14.87
CA VAL A 27 -3.98 -2.76 -15.05
C VAL A 27 -3.45 -3.43 -16.31
N GLY A 28 -3.33 -2.68 -17.43
CA GLY A 28 -2.75 -3.21 -18.66
C GLY A 28 -1.31 -3.69 -18.47
N ALA A 29 -0.46 -2.88 -17.82
CA ALA A 29 0.92 -3.24 -17.51
C ALA A 29 1.01 -4.47 -16.59
N PHE A 30 0.13 -4.57 -15.59
CA PHE A 30 0.05 -5.74 -14.70
C PHE A 30 -0.29 -7.02 -15.47
N VAL A 31 -1.29 -6.99 -16.36
CA VAL A 31 -1.66 -8.15 -17.18
C VAL A 31 -0.52 -8.59 -18.09
N VAL A 32 0.20 -7.63 -18.70
CA VAL A 32 1.40 -7.94 -19.49
C VAL A 32 2.48 -8.58 -18.61
N GLY A 33 2.68 -8.07 -17.39
CA GLY A 33 3.63 -8.63 -16.42
C GLY A 33 3.30 -10.08 -16.06
N LEU A 34 2.01 -10.40 -15.88
CA LEU A 34 1.55 -11.76 -15.60
C LEU A 34 1.77 -12.72 -16.78
N ALA A 35 1.71 -12.22 -18.02
CA ALA A 35 1.94 -13.03 -19.21
C ALA A 35 3.42 -13.37 -19.44
N LEU A 36 4.34 -12.65 -18.79
CA LEU A 36 5.77 -12.93 -18.87
C LEU A 36 6.13 -14.12 -17.97
N SER A 37 6.93 -15.04 -18.51
CA SER A 37 7.39 -16.24 -17.79
C SER A 37 8.81 -16.63 -18.18
N GLY A 38 9.48 -17.41 -17.32
CA GLY A 38 10.81 -17.94 -17.58
C GLY A 38 11.88 -16.86 -17.76
N THR A 39 12.79 -17.06 -18.67
CA THR A 39 13.94 -16.15 -18.91
C THR A 39 13.54 -14.74 -19.36
N ALA A 40 12.36 -14.57 -19.96
CA ALA A 40 11.84 -13.27 -20.34
C ALA A 40 11.44 -12.47 -19.10
N GLN A 41 10.82 -13.12 -18.12
CA GLN A 41 10.46 -12.53 -16.83
C GLN A 41 11.72 -12.08 -16.07
N GLU A 42 12.73 -12.95 -15.95
CA GLU A 42 13.98 -12.63 -15.24
C GLU A 42 14.70 -11.41 -15.83
N ARG A 43 14.79 -11.35 -17.17
CA ARG A 43 15.40 -10.21 -17.87
C ARG A 43 14.59 -8.93 -17.73
N ALA A 44 13.27 -9.01 -17.82
CA ALA A 44 12.38 -7.87 -17.63
C ALA A 44 12.48 -7.35 -16.20
N SER A 45 12.46 -8.21 -15.18
CA SER A 45 12.62 -7.82 -13.77
C SER A 45 13.94 -7.09 -13.53
N GLY A 46 15.05 -7.61 -14.03
CA GLY A 46 16.36 -6.97 -13.87
C GLY A 46 16.46 -5.55 -14.47
N LEU A 47 15.65 -5.24 -15.49
CA LEU A 47 15.60 -3.90 -16.10
C LEU A 47 14.56 -3.00 -15.43
N ILE A 48 13.43 -3.56 -15.01
CA ILE A 48 12.27 -2.79 -14.48
C ILE A 48 12.47 -2.47 -12.99
N GLU A 49 13.07 -3.35 -12.20
CA GLU A 49 13.26 -3.11 -10.76
C GLU A 49 14.03 -1.82 -10.44
N PRO A 50 15.18 -1.51 -11.07
CA PRO A 50 15.88 -0.25 -10.82
C PRO A 50 15.04 0.98 -11.21
N LEU A 51 14.26 0.87 -12.31
CA LEU A 51 13.36 1.94 -12.74
C LEU A 51 12.22 2.13 -11.76
N ARG A 52 11.61 1.04 -11.28
CA ARG A 52 10.57 1.07 -10.24
C ARG A 52 11.08 1.80 -9.00
N ASP A 53 12.28 1.47 -8.53
CA ASP A 53 12.84 2.05 -7.33
C ASP A 53 13.16 3.54 -7.51
N LEU A 54 13.67 3.92 -8.71
CA LEU A 54 13.88 5.33 -9.07
C LEU A 54 12.54 6.11 -9.10
N PHE A 55 11.54 5.57 -9.79
CA PHE A 55 10.23 6.24 -9.88
C PHE A 55 9.51 6.28 -8.52
N ALA A 56 9.65 5.25 -7.69
CA ALA A 56 9.13 5.26 -6.33
C ALA A 56 9.79 6.38 -5.49
N ALA A 57 11.12 6.51 -5.56
CA ALA A 57 11.83 7.57 -4.86
C ALA A 57 11.39 8.97 -5.33
N LEU A 58 11.27 9.19 -6.64
CA LEU A 58 10.77 10.43 -7.21
C LEU A 58 9.32 10.72 -6.80
N PHE A 59 8.45 9.69 -6.81
CA PHE A 59 7.08 9.82 -6.36
C PHE A 59 7.00 10.30 -4.92
N PHE A 60 7.74 9.65 -4.01
CA PHE A 60 7.75 10.05 -2.60
C PHE A 60 8.34 11.45 -2.40
N LEU A 61 9.35 11.82 -3.18
CA LEU A 61 9.94 13.17 -3.14
C LEU A 61 8.90 14.22 -3.54
N PHE A 62 8.27 14.06 -4.70
CA PHE A 62 7.25 15.01 -5.17
C PHE A 62 6.02 15.03 -4.26
N PHE A 63 5.66 13.86 -3.73
CA PHE A 63 4.57 13.78 -2.76
C PHE A 63 4.91 14.56 -1.47
N ALA A 64 6.12 14.42 -0.95
CA ALA A 64 6.55 15.15 0.25
C ALA A 64 6.46 16.68 0.06
N PHE A 65 6.76 17.17 -1.14
CA PHE A 65 6.61 18.60 -1.46
C PHE A 65 5.16 19.09 -1.55
N GLN A 66 4.21 18.19 -1.78
CA GLN A 66 2.79 18.54 -1.87
C GLN A 66 2.08 18.57 -0.51
N ILE A 67 2.74 18.09 0.56
CA ILE A 67 2.14 18.08 1.89
C ILE A 67 2.24 19.49 2.49
N PRO A 68 1.12 20.15 2.79
CA PRO A 68 1.11 21.41 3.51
C PRO A 68 1.52 21.15 4.98
N THR A 69 2.80 21.38 5.28
CA THR A 69 3.36 21.08 6.61
C THR A 69 2.76 21.91 7.72
N GLU A 70 2.21 23.08 7.38
CA GLU A 70 1.57 24.02 8.31
C GLU A 70 0.27 23.43 8.90
N ASP A 71 -0.48 22.65 8.12
CA ASP A 71 -1.76 22.06 8.51
C ASP A 71 -1.63 20.67 9.14
N LEU A 72 -0.45 20.04 9.04
CA LEU A 72 -0.20 18.71 9.59
C LEU A 72 -0.51 18.61 11.10
N PRO A 73 -0.13 19.55 11.96
CA PRO A 73 -0.42 19.46 13.39
C PRO A 73 -1.92 19.35 13.69
N ALA A 74 -2.76 20.09 12.96
CA ALA A 74 -4.22 20.04 13.11
C ALA A 74 -4.81 18.69 12.65
N ALA A 75 -4.20 18.07 11.63
CA ALA A 75 -4.63 16.79 11.09
C ALA A 75 -4.16 15.58 11.93
N LEU A 76 -3.18 15.73 12.83
CA LEU A 76 -2.62 14.61 13.58
C LEU A 76 -3.65 13.92 14.48
N LEU A 77 -4.48 14.67 15.18
CA LEU A 77 -5.48 14.09 16.09
C LEU A 77 -6.55 13.28 15.33
N PRO A 78 -7.22 13.83 14.30
CA PRO A 78 -8.17 13.04 13.52
C PRO A 78 -7.50 11.88 12.77
N ALA A 79 -6.26 12.04 12.28
CA ALA A 79 -5.49 10.95 11.67
C ALA A 79 -5.16 9.84 12.66
N ALA A 80 -4.80 10.17 13.91
CA ALA A 80 -4.56 9.19 14.96
C ALA A 80 -5.85 8.43 15.32
N ALA A 81 -6.98 9.13 15.45
CA ALA A 81 -8.27 8.49 15.69
C ALA A 81 -8.64 7.52 14.55
N LEU A 82 -8.46 7.95 13.30
CA LEU A 82 -8.68 7.11 12.13
C LEU A 82 -7.73 5.89 12.11
N LEU A 83 -6.47 6.08 12.51
CA LEU A 83 -5.50 5.00 12.59
C LEU A 83 -5.90 3.96 13.65
N VAL A 84 -6.36 4.39 14.82
CA VAL A 84 -6.84 3.48 15.87
C VAL A 84 -8.03 2.67 15.37
N VAL A 85 -9.07 3.32 14.85
CA VAL A 85 -10.28 2.64 14.36
C VAL A 85 -9.95 1.68 13.21
N SER A 86 -9.25 2.17 12.20
CA SER A 86 -8.89 1.34 11.04
C SER A 86 -7.88 0.25 11.39
N GLY A 87 -6.94 0.53 12.30
CA GLY A 87 -5.95 -0.42 12.79
C GLY A 87 -6.62 -1.57 13.55
N LEU A 88 -7.53 -1.28 14.47
CA LEU A 88 -8.31 -2.29 15.18
C LEU A 88 -9.14 -3.15 14.23
N ALA A 89 -9.82 -2.52 13.26
CA ALA A 89 -10.59 -3.25 12.25
C ALA A 89 -9.72 -4.20 11.42
N LYS A 90 -8.51 -3.78 11.04
CA LYS A 90 -7.57 -4.61 10.29
C LYS A 90 -6.98 -5.73 11.13
N VAL A 91 -6.62 -5.46 12.38
CA VAL A 91 -6.17 -6.51 13.30
C VAL A 91 -7.27 -7.53 13.51
N ALA A 92 -8.52 -7.11 13.69
CA ALA A 92 -9.67 -8.01 13.79
C ALA A 92 -9.86 -8.84 12.51
N THR A 93 -9.76 -8.21 11.33
CA THR A 93 -9.86 -8.91 10.04
C THR A 93 -8.75 -9.96 9.90
N GLY A 94 -7.50 -9.58 10.14
CA GLY A 94 -6.37 -10.50 10.08
C GLY A 94 -6.48 -11.64 11.08
N TRP A 95 -6.98 -11.35 12.29
CA TRP A 95 -7.27 -12.35 13.32
C TRP A 95 -8.29 -13.39 12.85
N VAL A 96 -9.41 -12.94 12.30
CA VAL A 96 -10.48 -13.83 11.83
C VAL A 96 -10.01 -14.67 10.63
N VAL A 97 -9.40 -14.03 9.63
CA VAL A 97 -8.96 -14.71 8.40
C VAL A 97 -7.86 -15.73 8.70
N ALA A 98 -6.83 -15.33 9.44
CA ALA A 98 -5.75 -16.26 9.83
C ALA A 98 -6.26 -17.36 10.77
N GLY A 99 -7.26 -17.06 11.60
CA GLY A 99 -7.91 -18.05 12.43
C GLY A 99 -8.65 -19.13 11.62
N ARG A 100 -9.36 -18.73 10.58
CA ARG A 100 -10.02 -19.66 9.65
C ARG A 100 -9.02 -20.52 8.86
N ALA A 101 -7.80 -20.01 8.65
CA ALA A 101 -6.71 -20.76 8.04
C ALA A 101 -5.95 -21.64 9.02
N GLY A 102 -6.40 -21.78 10.28
CA GLY A 102 -5.78 -22.62 11.29
C GLY A 102 -4.53 -22.04 11.96
N ALA A 103 -4.24 -20.75 11.77
CA ALA A 103 -3.07 -20.12 12.38
C ALA A 103 -3.20 -20.02 13.90
N ALA A 104 -2.11 -20.23 14.63
CA ALA A 104 -2.02 -20.02 16.07
C ALA A 104 -2.13 -18.51 16.41
N THR A 105 -2.40 -18.18 17.68
CA THR A 105 -2.57 -16.81 18.19
C THR A 105 -1.52 -15.82 17.70
N ARG A 106 -0.24 -16.21 17.70
CA ARG A 106 0.87 -15.40 17.19
C ARG A 106 0.73 -15.10 15.70
N GLY A 107 0.36 -16.10 14.90
CA GLY A 107 0.14 -15.96 13.45
C GLY A 107 -1.04 -15.03 13.15
N ARG A 108 -2.13 -15.13 13.92
CA ARG A 108 -3.32 -14.27 13.79
C ARG A 108 -2.99 -12.80 14.06
N LEU A 109 -2.25 -12.52 15.15
CA LEU A 109 -1.83 -11.16 15.47
C LEU A 109 -0.85 -10.59 14.43
N ARG A 110 0.13 -11.38 13.99
CA ARG A 110 1.04 -10.97 12.93
C ARG A 110 0.31 -10.63 11.64
N ALA A 111 -0.62 -11.48 11.22
CA ALA A 111 -1.43 -11.23 10.04
C ALA A 111 -2.22 -9.91 10.15
N GLY A 112 -2.81 -9.63 11.31
CA GLY A 112 -3.55 -8.40 11.54
C GLY A 112 -2.66 -7.15 11.61
N THR A 113 -1.54 -7.21 12.33
CA THR A 113 -0.64 -6.06 12.51
C THR A 113 0.08 -5.66 11.24
N VAL A 114 0.45 -6.62 10.37
CA VAL A 114 1.03 -6.33 9.04
C VAL A 114 0.07 -5.53 8.16
N LEU A 115 -1.23 -5.74 8.29
CA LEU A 115 -2.24 -5.00 7.54
C LEU A 115 -2.40 -3.53 8.02
N VAL A 116 -1.86 -3.15 9.16
CA VAL A 116 -2.03 -1.79 9.72
C VAL A 116 -1.31 -0.75 8.88
N ALA A 117 -0.10 -1.06 8.39
CA ALA A 117 0.64 -0.14 7.53
C ALA A 117 -0.15 0.21 6.26
N ARG A 118 -0.11 1.47 5.88
CA ARG A 118 -0.67 1.98 4.62
C ARG A 118 0.46 2.50 3.75
N GLY A 119 0.30 2.34 2.44
CA GLY A 119 1.22 2.86 1.45
C GLY A 119 0.64 4.05 0.70
N GLU A 120 1.38 4.46 -0.29
CA GLU A 120 1.13 5.59 -1.19
C GLU A 120 -0.24 5.59 -1.87
N PHE A 121 -0.82 4.43 -2.14
CA PHE A 121 -2.15 4.34 -2.77
C PHE A 121 -3.25 5.00 -1.96
N SER A 122 -3.15 5.02 -0.64
CA SER A 122 -4.11 5.73 0.21
C SER A 122 -4.11 7.23 -0.06
N ILE A 123 -2.95 7.78 -0.40
CA ILE A 123 -2.77 9.20 -0.74
C ILE A 123 -3.32 9.49 -2.14
N VAL A 124 -3.00 8.62 -3.10
CA VAL A 124 -3.54 8.74 -4.47
C VAL A 124 -5.07 8.72 -4.44
N ILE A 125 -5.68 7.82 -3.67
CA ILE A 125 -7.14 7.75 -3.52
C ILE A 125 -7.68 9.02 -2.85
N ALA A 126 -7.01 9.51 -1.82
CA ALA A 126 -7.41 10.76 -1.14
C ALA A 126 -7.30 11.97 -2.07
N SER A 127 -6.25 12.07 -2.88
CA SER A 127 -6.09 13.17 -3.85
C SER A 127 -7.18 13.18 -4.92
N LEU A 128 -7.68 12.02 -5.33
CA LEU A 128 -8.84 11.91 -6.21
C LEU A 128 -10.12 12.39 -5.52
N GLY A 129 -10.25 12.18 -4.20
CA GLY A 129 -11.37 12.65 -3.40
C GLY A 129 -11.41 14.16 -3.21
N VAL A 130 -10.26 14.83 -3.18
CA VAL A 130 -10.16 16.30 -3.07
C VAL A 130 -10.86 17.01 -4.22
N GLY A 131 -10.86 16.42 -5.42
CA GLY A 131 -11.54 16.98 -6.59
C GLY A 131 -13.06 16.84 -6.62
N LEU A 132 -13.65 16.07 -5.69
CA LEU A 132 -15.08 15.71 -5.69
C LEU A 132 -15.92 16.48 -4.65
N ALA A 133 -15.30 17.12 -3.67
CA ALA A 133 -16.00 17.85 -2.61
C ALA A 133 -15.07 18.93 -2.03
N ASP A 134 -15.55 19.79 -1.13
CA ASP A 134 -14.78 20.81 -0.40
C ASP A 134 -13.62 20.22 0.47
N GLY A 135 -12.82 19.35 -0.13
CA GLY A 135 -11.94 18.39 0.50
C GLY A 135 -10.48 18.81 0.59
N SER A 136 -10.15 20.11 0.73
CA SER A 136 -8.77 20.56 0.98
C SER A 136 -8.12 19.83 2.18
N ASP A 137 -8.93 19.50 3.19
CA ASP A 137 -8.47 18.84 4.42
C ASP A 137 -8.22 17.33 4.25
N LEU A 138 -8.83 16.69 3.22
CA LEU A 138 -8.65 15.26 2.99
C LEU A 138 -7.22 14.89 2.59
N GLY A 139 -6.53 15.75 1.83
CA GLY A 139 -5.15 15.54 1.44
C GLY A 139 -4.22 15.54 2.65
N THR A 140 -4.35 16.55 3.51
CA THR A 140 -3.56 16.69 4.74
C THR A 140 -3.86 15.57 5.74
N LEU A 141 -5.14 15.21 5.91
CA LEU A 141 -5.56 14.10 6.76
C LEU A 141 -4.97 12.77 6.26
N ALA A 142 -5.05 12.51 4.95
CA ALA A 142 -4.50 11.29 4.36
C ALA A 142 -2.98 11.22 4.52
N ALA A 143 -2.27 12.34 4.32
CA ALA A 143 -0.84 12.42 4.52
C ALA A 143 -0.46 12.13 5.98
N ALA A 144 -1.10 12.78 6.94
CA ALA A 144 -0.89 12.55 8.37
C ALA A 144 -1.18 11.08 8.75
N TYR A 145 -2.28 10.52 8.24
CA TYR A 145 -2.66 9.13 8.47
C TYR A 145 -1.62 8.14 7.91
N VAL A 146 -1.13 8.37 6.68
CA VAL A 146 -0.11 7.50 6.07
C VAL A 146 1.21 7.58 6.83
N LEU A 147 1.66 8.79 7.20
CA LEU A 147 2.86 8.98 8.00
C LEU A 147 2.78 8.26 9.35
N LEU A 148 1.67 8.42 10.08
CA LEU A 148 1.45 7.72 11.35
C LEU A 148 1.41 6.20 11.14
N SER A 149 0.71 5.72 10.13
CA SER A 149 0.59 4.27 9.86
C SER A 149 1.91 3.65 9.41
N ALA A 150 2.76 4.40 8.70
CA ALA A 150 4.09 3.96 8.28
C ALA A 150 5.04 3.76 9.47
N ILE A 151 4.84 4.52 10.55
CA ILE A 151 5.61 4.35 11.80
C ILE A 151 4.98 3.27 12.68
N VAL A 152 3.68 3.38 12.94
CA VAL A 152 2.97 2.50 13.89
C VAL A 152 2.84 1.07 13.35
N GLY A 153 2.61 0.90 12.03
CA GLY A 153 2.42 -0.41 11.42
C GLY A 153 3.61 -1.36 11.63
N PRO A 154 4.82 -1.00 11.21
CA PRO A 154 6.02 -1.80 11.44
C PRO A 154 6.32 -2.03 12.93
N LEU A 155 6.11 -1.02 13.78
CA LEU A 155 6.28 -1.14 15.22
C LEU A 155 5.29 -2.14 15.82
N ALA A 156 4.02 -2.08 15.43
CA ALA A 156 2.99 -3.02 15.87
C ALA A 156 3.31 -4.45 15.39
N ALA A 157 3.74 -4.61 14.14
CA ALA A 157 4.15 -5.90 13.60
C ALA A 157 5.38 -6.47 14.33
N LYS A 158 6.39 -5.64 14.62
CA LYS A 158 7.59 -6.03 15.37
C LYS A 158 7.26 -6.51 16.78
N HIS A 159 6.26 -5.92 17.43
CA HIS A 159 5.88 -6.23 18.80
C HIS A 159 4.68 -7.21 18.89
N ALA A 160 4.20 -7.71 17.75
CA ALA A 160 3.05 -8.63 17.71
C ALA A 160 3.21 -9.85 18.62
N ASP A 161 4.43 -10.40 18.74
CA ASP A 161 4.71 -11.55 19.62
C ASP A 161 4.58 -11.21 21.11
N ARG A 162 4.93 -9.98 21.50
CA ARG A 162 4.74 -9.52 22.89
C ARG A 162 3.26 -9.36 23.20
N PHE A 163 2.48 -8.80 22.27
CA PHE A 163 1.03 -8.69 22.42
C PHE A 163 0.34 -10.06 22.43
N ALA A 164 0.87 -11.02 21.66
CA ALA A 164 0.36 -12.40 21.65
C ALA A 164 0.50 -13.10 23.00
N ALA A 165 1.51 -12.75 23.79
CA ALA A 165 1.72 -13.31 25.12
C ALA A 165 0.65 -12.86 26.15
N TRP A 166 -0.04 -11.75 25.87
CA TRP A 166 -1.09 -11.18 26.74
C TRP A 166 -2.48 -11.72 26.40
N VAL A 167 -2.63 -12.41 25.27
CA VAL A 167 -3.91 -13.00 24.85
C VAL A 167 -4.04 -14.37 25.50
N PRO A 168 -5.05 -14.61 26.36
CA PRO A 168 -5.26 -15.89 27.02
C PRO A 168 -5.45 -17.01 26.00
N ALA A 169 -4.80 -18.16 26.22
CA ALA A 169 -4.88 -19.32 25.34
C ALA A 169 -6.31 -19.88 25.14
N GLY A 170 -7.27 -19.46 25.97
CA GLY A 170 -8.66 -19.87 25.92
C GLY A 170 -9.57 -19.11 24.95
N ALA A 171 -9.12 -18.02 24.32
CA ALA A 171 -9.91 -17.21 23.39
C ALA A 171 -9.96 -17.80 21.97
N VAL A 172 -9.53 -19.04 21.78
CA VAL A 172 -9.29 -19.67 20.46
C VAL A 172 -9.96 -21.05 20.39
N ARG A 173 -11.26 -21.12 20.69
CA ARG A 173 -12.09 -22.27 20.30
C ARG A 173 -13.09 -21.87 19.26
#